data_12194eb21dd5d9bac919f83ad3ef995d
#
_entry.id   12194eb21dd5d9bac919f83ad3ef995d
#
_cell.length_a   1.000
_cell.length_b   1.000
_cell.length_c   1.000
_cell.angle_alpha   90.00
_cell.angle_beta   90.00
_cell.angle_gamma   90.00
#
_symmetry.space_group_name_H-M   'P 1'
#
loop_
_entity.id
_entity.type
_entity.pdbx_description
1 polymer ?
#
loop_
_entity_poly.entity_id
_entity_poly.type
_entity_poly.pdbx_seq_one_letter_code
_entity_poly.pdbx_strand_id
1 'polypeptide(L)'
;MTTDRFAPTADLPRLTKEVMVLTTLVQGAGVYALLEGWFGPAGPLRLIALSLLLAVPGFFVLCVRQLGDRLLWRGMAALALLLVALHGSVWWLLGSQDARSGSAWVPWLLSQGALLFIALAWMQALQQQRSLRRVPYALLFDHAWNNAVVLGFALQFVALGWAVLGLWAGLFALVKVRLFADTFTAPAFVYMATGLMAGLGVLLARGQPRPLRLMLQLVLTLYRLLLPLLALVVVLFVAFLPFTGVQPLWETRKAAPLLMGVLLCLLVFVNAVYQDGSRQAAPYPAALRALIAAALALMPVLAALALWAVALRVRQYGWPHDRLWAVAIAG
;
A
#
# COMPACT_ATOMS: atom_id res chain seq x y z
N MET A 1 22.99 15.22 -19.21
CA MET A 1 21.88 15.13 -20.18
C MET A 1 20.75 14.35 -19.49
N THR A 2 19.92 15.06 -18.73
CA THR A 2 18.78 14.48 -18.02
C THR A 2 17.67 14.28 -19.04
N THR A 3 17.64 13.12 -19.66
CA THR A 3 16.50 12.69 -20.47
C THR A 3 15.28 12.74 -19.56
N ASP A 4 14.28 13.49 -19.99
CA ASP A 4 12.98 13.68 -19.34
C ASP A 4 12.29 12.30 -19.21
N ARG A 5 12.64 11.54 -18.16
CA ARG A 5 12.21 10.15 -17.93
C ARG A 5 10.70 10.04 -17.69
N PHE A 6 10.07 11.17 -17.41
CA PHE A 6 8.64 11.28 -17.23
C PHE A 6 8.03 11.97 -18.44
N ALA A 7 7.82 11.20 -19.52
CA ALA A 7 7.01 11.71 -20.62
C ALA A 7 5.68 12.23 -20.05
N PRO A 8 5.22 13.44 -20.46
CA PRO A 8 3.94 13.95 -20.03
C PRO A 8 2.89 12.88 -20.35
N THR A 9 2.17 12.43 -19.33
CA THR A 9 0.99 11.58 -19.58
C THR A 9 0.08 12.37 -20.46
N ALA A 10 -0.13 11.92 -21.71
CA ALA A 10 -1.06 12.53 -22.61
C ALA A 10 -2.39 12.70 -21.87
N ASP A 11 -3.05 13.86 -22.04
CA ASP A 11 -4.33 14.12 -21.38
C ASP A 11 -5.27 12.94 -21.61
N LEU A 12 -5.82 12.40 -20.53
CA LEU A 12 -6.75 11.27 -20.62
C LEU A 12 -7.98 11.70 -21.42
N PRO A 13 -8.48 10.86 -22.35
CA PRO A 13 -9.71 11.13 -23.08
C PRO A 13 -10.86 11.41 -22.10
N ARG A 14 -11.78 12.33 -22.48
CA ARG A 14 -12.91 12.73 -21.64
C ARG A 14 -13.73 11.53 -21.17
N LEU A 15 -14.07 10.63 -22.08
CA LEU A 15 -14.78 9.40 -21.76
C LEU A 15 -14.05 8.54 -20.74
N THR A 16 -12.72 8.45 -20.82
CA THR A 16 -11.92 7.70 -19.84
C THR A 16 -12.01 8.32 -18.46
N LYS A 17 -11.98 9.66 -18.35
CA LYS A 17 -12.14 10.38 -17.07
C LYS A 17 -13.52 10.12 -16.45
N GLU A 18 -14.56 10.20 -17.25
CA GLU A 18 -15.96 9.93 -16.82
C GLU A 18 -16.12 8.48 -16.33
N VAL A 19 -15.60 7.51 -17.08
CA VAL A 19 -15.63 6.09 -16.70
C VAL A 19 -14.85 5.83 -15.42
N MET A 20 -13.70 6.48 -15.20
CA MET A 20 -12.94 6.37 -13.94
C MET A 20 -13.77 6.80 -12.73
N VAL A 21 -14.43 7.96 -12.81
CA VAL A 21 -15.26 8.49 -11.71
C VAL A 21 -16.48 7.59 -11.47
N LEU A 22 -17.15 7.16 -12.55
CA LEU A 22 -18.29 6.25 -12.44
C LEU A 22 -17.88 4.91 -11.80
N THR A 23 -16.74 4.37 -12.19
CA THR A 23 -16.21 3.11 -11.63
C THR A 23 -16.01 3.20 -10.12
N THR A 24 -15.45 4.30 -9.61
CA THR A 24 -15.23 4.46 -8.16
C THR A 24 -16.52 4.75 -7.39
N LEU A 25 -17.49 5.41 -7.99
CA LEU A 25 -18.82 5.58 -7.42
C LEU A 25 -19.55 4.24 -7.31
N VAL A 26 -19.55 3.44 -8.39
CA VAL A 26 -20.14 2.08 -8.41
C VAL A 26 -19.41 1.16 -7.42
N GLN A 27 -18.09 1.31 -7.29
CA GLN A 27 -17.31 0.60 -6.28
C GLN A 27 -17.81 0.92 -4.87
N GLY A 28 -18.01 2.20 -4.54
CA GLY A 28 -18.54 2.62 -3.24
C GLY A 28 -19.95 2.05 -2.97
N ALA A 29 -20.84 2.10 -3.95
CA ALA A 29 -22.18 1.51 -3.86
C ALA A 29 -22.14 -0.01 -3.66
N GLY A 30 -21.25 -0.70 -4.38
CA GLY A 30 -21.06 -2.15 -4.24
C GLY A 30 -20.51 -2.55 -2.87
N VAL A 31 -19.53 -1.79 -2.33
CA VAL A 31 -19.00 -2.00 -0.98
C VAL A 31 -20.10 -1.82 0.06
N TYR A 32 -20.93 -0.78 -0.07
CA TYR A 32 -22.09 -0.59 0.78
C TYR A 32 -23.04 -1.81 0.73
N ALA A 33 -23.45 -2.23 -0.46
CA ALA A 33 -24.35 -3.37 -0.62
C ALA A 33 -23.79 -4.67 -0.02
N LEU A 34 -22.48 -4.91 -0.17
CA LEU A 34 -21.82 -6.07 0.41
C LEU A 34 -21.71 -6.01 1.94
N LEU A 35 -21.42 -4.85 2.51
CA LEU A 35 -21.17 -4.71 3.94
C LEU A 35 -22.46 -4.60 4.75
N GLU A 36 -23.47 -3.92 4.21
CA GLU A 36 -24.79 -3.76 4.87
C GLU A 36 -25.73 -4.98 4.72
N GLY A 37 -25.22 -6.09 4.17
CA GLY A 37 -25.90 -7.39 4.29
C GLY A 37 -26.89 -7.73 3.19
N TRP A 38 -26.90 -7.02 2.05
CA TRP A 38 -27.79 -7.35 0.92
C TRP A 38 -27.52 -8.74 0.33
N PHE A 39 -26.30 -9.28 0.56
CA PHE A 39 -25.84 -10.58 0.02
C PHE A 39 -25.73 -11.69 1.08
N GLY A 40 -26.48 -11.59 2.18
CA GLY A 40 -26.55 -12.63 3.20
C GLY A 40 -25.38 -12.63 4.21
N PRO A 41 -25.24 -13.68 5.04
CA PRO A 41 -24.25 -13.73 6.11
C PRO A 41 -22.81 -13.75 5.59
N ALA A 42 -21.89 -13.29 6.43
CA ALA A 42 -20.47 -13.29 6.11
C ALA A 42 -19.97 -14.71 5.78
N GLY A 43 -19.47 -14.89 4.58
CA GLY A 43 -18.96 -16.16 4.07
C GLY A 43 -17.82 -15.95 3.07
N PRO A 44 -17.23 -17.03 2.52
CA PRO A 44 -16.09 -16.94 1.59
C PRO A 44 -16.41 -16.12 0.36
N LEU A 45 -17.59 -16.29 -0.19
CA LEU A 45 -18.02 -15.56 -1.39
C LEU A 45 -18.08 -14.04 -1.14
N ARG A 46 -18.50 -13.63 0.07
CA ARG A 46 -18.51 -12.20 0.44
C ARG A 46 -17.11 -11.62 0.54
N LEU A 47 -16.14 -12.37 1.09
CA LEU A 47 -14.74 -11.95 1.15
C LEU A 47 -14.11 -11.85 -0.23
N ILE A 48 -14.34 -12.84 -1.10
CA ILE A 48 -13.89 -12.83 -2.49
C ILE A 48 -14.49 -11.63 -3.23
N ALA A 49 -15.82 -11.43 -3.11
CA ALA A 49 -16.52 -10.32 -3.74
C ALA A 49 -15.99 -8.96 -3.26
N LEU A 50 -15.75 -8.79 -1.95
CA LEU A 50 -15.17 -7.57 -1.38
C LEU A 50 -13.75 -7.33 -1.89
N SER A 51 -12.93 -8.39 -1.95
CA SER A 51 -11.57 -8.31 -2.49
C SER A 51 -11.57 -7.86 -3.95
N LEU A 52 -12.40 -8.48 -4.79
CA LEU A 52 -12.54 -8.12 -6.20
C LEU A 52 -13.03 -6.68 -6.36
N LEU A 53 -14.04 -6.30 -5.58
CA LEU A 53 -14.66 -4.98 -5.64
C LEU A 53 -13.71 -3.87 -5.18
N LEU A 54 -12.83 -4.14 -4.21
CA LEU A 54 -11.82 -3.16 -3.78
C LEU A 54 -10.63 -3.11 -4.75
N ALA A 55 -10.17 -4.26 -5.24
CA ALA A 55 -8.95 -4.38 -6.01
C ALA A 55 -9.13 -4.00 -7.49
N VAL A 56 -10.11 -4.60 -8.17
CA VAL A 56 -10.24 -4.50 -9.63
C VAL A 56 -10.56 -3.08 -10.10
N PRO A 57 -11.53 -2.35 -9.52
CA PRO A 57 -11.80 -0.96 -9.88
C PRO A 57 -10.62 -0.03 -9.54
N GLY A 58 -9.97 -0.21 -8.38
CA GLY A 58 -8.80 0.57 -8.01
C GLY A 58 -7.65 0.37 -8.99
N PHE A 59 -7.38 -0.88 -9.37
CA PHE A 59 -6.38 -1.22 -10.39
C PHE A 59 -6.73 -0.62 -11.75
N PHE A 60 -8.00 -0.68 -12.17
CA PHE A 60 -8.48 -0.05 -13.38
C PHE A 60 -8.18 1.44 -13.40
N VAL A 61 -8.62 2.17 -12.36
CA VAL A 61 -8.48 3.64 -12.29
C VAL A 61 -7.02 4.08 -12.31
N LEU A 62 -6.10 3.29 -11.77
CA LEU A 62 -4.67 3.58 -11.77
C LEU A 62 -3.96 3.17 -13.06
N CYS A 63 -4.43 2.13 -13.78
CA CYS A 63 -3.79 1.63 -14.99
C CYS A 63 -4.39 2.17 -16.30
N VAL A 64 -5.66 2.61 -16.30
CA VAL A 64 -6.34 2.99 -17.54
C VAL A 64 -5.69 4.20 -18.18
N ARG A 65 -5.34 4.08 -19.47
CA ARG A 65 -4.91 5.16 -20.34
C ARG A 65 -5.91 5.34 -21.48
N GLN A 66 -6.35 4.25 -22.06
CA GLN A 66 -7.36 4.18 -23.12
C GLN A 66 -8.26 2.96 -22.86
N LEU A 67 -9.58 3.13 -23.02
CA LEU A 67 -10.56 2.05 -22.79
C LEU A 67 -10.43 0.90 -23.79
N GLY A 68 -9.90 1.16 -24.99
CA GLY A 68 -9.66 0.15 -26.03
C GLY A 68 -8.41 -0.73 -25.83
N ASP A 69 -7.61 -0.51 -24.78
CA ASP A 69 -6.39 -1.29 -24.58
C ASP A 69 -6.72 -2.72 -24.13
N ARG A 70 -6.58 -3.69 -25.05
CA ARG A 70 -6.82 -5.11 -24.77
C ARG A 70 -5.90 -5.67 -23.68
N LEU A 71 -4.70 -5.09 -23.51
CA LEU A 71 -3.77 -5.52 -22.49
C LEU A 71 -4.29 -5.16 -21.09
N LEU A 72 -4.89 -3.98 -20.94
CA LEU A 72 -5.55 -3.57 -19.69
C LEU A 72 -6.60 -4.60 -19.25
N TRP A 73 -7.53 -4.94 -20.16
CA TRP A 73 -8.61 -5.89 -19.85
C TRP A 73 -8.12 -7.29 -19.55
N ARG A 74 -7.10 -7.78 -20.27
CA ARG A 74 -6.45 -9.06 -19.98
C ARG A 74 -5.76 -9.04 -18.61
N GLY A 75 -5.06 -7.95 -18.26
CA GLY A 75 -4.43 -7.79 -16.96
C GLY A 75 -5.45 -7.75 -15.82
N MET A 76 -6.58 -7.05 -16.01
CA MET A 76 -7.67 -7.03 -15.03
C MET A 76 -8.30 -8.42 -14.84
N ALA A 77 -8.54 -9.15 -15.92
CA ALA A 77 -9.06 -10.53 -15.85
C ALA A 77 -8.06 -11.45 -15.13
N ALA A 78 -6.76 -11.37 -15.44
CA ALA A 78 -5.72 -12.14 -14.76
C ALA A 78 -5.65 -11.80 -13.27
N LEU A 79 -5.73 -10.51 -12.91
CA LEU A 79 -5.77 -10.08 -11.50
C LEU A 79 -7.00 -10.62 -10.78
N ALA A 80 -8.18 -10.53 -11.41
CA ALA A 80 -9.41 -11.05 -10.82
C ALA A 80 -9.33 -12.56 -10.59
N LEU A 81 -8.84 -13.33 -11.57
CA LEU A 81 -8.64 -14.77 -11.43
C LEU A 81 -7.62 -15.11 -10.33
N LEU A 82 -6.51 -14.37 -10.26
CA LEU A 82 -5.52 -14.54 -9.20
C LEU A 82 -6.12 -14.30 -7.82
N LEU A 83 -6.90 -13.24 -7.64
CA LEU A 83 -7.57 -12.94 -6.37
C LEU A 83 -8.58 -14.01 -5.98
N VAL A 84 -9.38 -14.50 -6.93
CA VAL A 84 -10.33 -15.62 -6.68
C VAL A 84 -9.56 -16.86 -6.26
N ALA A 85 -8.47 -17.22 -6.96
CA ALA A 85 -7.66 -18.38 -6.62
C ALA A 85 -7.01 -18.26 -5.22
N LEU A 86 -6.43 -17.09 -4.92
CA LEU A 86 -5.80 -16.84 -3.62
C LEU A 86 -6.80 -16.91 -2.47
N HIS A 87 -7.96 -16.23 -2.59
CA HIS A 87 -8.96 -16.24 -1.53
C HIS A 87 -9.67 -17.59 -1.42
N GLY A 88 -9.87 -18.27 -2.53
CA GLY A 88 -10.41 -19.63 -2.56
C GLY A 88 -9.47 -20.62 -1.88
N SER A 89 -8.15 -20.54 -2.11
CA SER A 89 -7.17 -21.40 -1.45
C SER A 89 -7.05 -21.13 0.04
N VAL A 90 -7.06 -19.87 0.45
CA VAL A 90 -7.06 -19.47 1.87
C VAL A 90 -8.30 -20.03 2.57
N TRP A 91 -9.47 -19.91 1.97
CA TRP A 91 -10.70 -20.47 2.51
C TRP A 91 -10.61 -22.00 2.65
N TRP A 92 -10.10 -22.68 1.63
CA TRP A 92 -9.94 -24.14 1.64
C TRP A 92 -9.00 -24.60 2.76
N LEU A 93 -7.90 -23.88 3.00
CA LEU A 93 -6.89 -24.23 4.00
C LEU A 93 -7.34 -23.93 5.45
N LEU A 94 -8.05 -22.81 5.66
CA LEU A 94 -8.35 -22.30 7.01
C LEU A 94 -9.72 -22.75 7.55
N GLY A 95 -10.62 -23.24 6.69
CA GLY A 95 -11.98 -23.59 7.08
C GLY A 95 -12.83 -22.38 7.51
N SER A 96 -14.08 -22.64 7.91
CA SER A 96 -15.05 -21.59 8.19
C SER A 96 -14.91 -20.88 9.55
N GLN A 97 -14.19 -21.45 10.50
CA GLN A 97 -14.14 -20.93 11.87
C GLN A 97 -13.12 -19.81 12.07
N ASP A 98 -11.95 -19.90 11.43
CA ASP A 98 -10.86 -18.94 11.63
C ASP A 98 -11.03 -17.65 10.81
N ALA A 99 -11.77 -17.69 9.71
CA ALA A 99 -12.10 -16.50 8.91
C ALA A 99 -12.99 -15.47 9.65
N ARG A 100 -13.57 -15.86 10.78
CA ARG A 100 -14.43 -14.99 11.62
C ARG A 100 -13.64 -14.26 12.72
N SER A 101 -12.41 -14.64 13.00
CA SER A 101 -11.58 -13.94 13.98
C SER A 101 -11.16 -12.58 13.44
N GLY A 102 -11.52 -11.51 14.17
CA GLY A 102 -11.22 -10.12 13.75
C GLY A 102 -9.73 -9.79 13.57
N SER A 103 -8.83 -10.66 14.04
CA SER A 103 -7.38 -10.51 13.91
C SER A 103 -6.84 -10.74 12.49
N ALA A 104 -7.59 -11.42 11.61
CA ALA A 104 -7.15 -11.75 10.26
C ALA A 104 -7.29 -10.60 9.23
N TRP A 105 -8.08 -9.55 9.55
CA TRP A 105 -8.36 -8.48 8.58
C TRP A 105 -7.15 -7.62 8.23
N VAL A 106 -6.32 -7.27 9.22
CA VAL A 106 -5.15 -6.40 8.99
C VAL A 106 -4.10 -7.11 8.12
N PRO A 107 -3.66 -8.33 8.43
CA PRO A 107 -2.77 -9.08 7.55
C PRO A 107 -3.35 -9.27 6.14
N TRP A 108 -4.63 -9.56 6.03
CA TRP A 108 -5.32 -9.70 4.75
C TRP A 108 -5.28 -8.42 3.90
N LEU A 109 -5.60 -7.26 4.48
CA LEU A 109 -5.54 -5.97 3.81
C LEU A 109 -4.12 -5.61 3.38
N LEU A 110 -3.13 -5.85 4.25
CA LEU A 110 -1.74 -5.55 3.95
C LEU A 110 -1.19 -6.41 2.81
N SER A 111 -1.46 -7.71 2.82
CA SER A 111 -1.02 -8.62 1.76
C SER A 111 -1.69 -8.33 0.42
N GLN A 112 -2.99 -8.05 0.44
CA GLN A 112 -3.71 -7.65 -0.76
C GLN A 112 -3.22 -6.31 -1.27
N GLY A 113 -2.98 -5.34 -0.38
CA GLY A 113 -2.40 -4.04 -0.74
C GLY A 113 -1.02 -4.17 -1.38
N ALA A 114 -0.13 -4.99 -0.80
CA ALA A 114 1.20 -5.25 -1.34
C ALA A 114 1.14 -5.94 -2.72
N LEU A 115 0.30 -6.97 -2.85
CA LEU A 115 0.08 -7.66 -4.14
C LEU A 115 -0.38 -6.69 -5.22
N LEU A 116 -1.39 -5.86 -4.91
CA LEU A 116 -1.93 -4.88 -5.84
C LEU A 116 -0.90 -3.82 -6.22
N PHE A 117 -0.12 -3.34 -5.24
CA PHE A 117 0.90 -2.33 -5.47
C PHE A 117 2.00 -2.84 -6.42
N ILE A 118 2.44 -4.08 -6.24
CA ILE A 118 3.40 -4.74 -7.12
C ILE A 118 2.78 -4.97 -8.51
N ALA A 119 1.58 -5.55 -8.57
CA ALA A 119 0.88 -5.82 -9.82
C ALA A 119 0.63 -4.56 -10.65
N LEU A 120 0.34 -3.41 -10.00
CA LEU A 120 0.18 -2.10 -10.63
C LEU A 120 1.45 -1.66 -11.36
N ALA A 121 2.59 -1.70 -10.68
CA ALA A 121 3.87 -1.28 -11.28
C ALA A 121 4.24 -2.18 -12.49
N TRP A 122 4.05 -3.49 -12.35
CA TRP A 122 4.27 -4.44 -13.44
C TRP A 122 3.32 -4.22 -14.62
N MET A 123 2.02 -4.01 -14.35
CA MET A 123 1.04 -3.77 -15.42
C MET A 123 1.33 -2.49 -16.20
N GLN A 124 1.67 -1.41 -15.49
CA GLN A 124 2.02 -0.13 -16.12
C GLN A 124 3.30 -0.23 -16.95
N ALA A 125 4.31 -0.94 -16.44
CA ALA A 125 5.53 -1.22 -17.17
C ALA A 125 5.27 -2.07 -18.43
N LEU A 126 4.42 -3.09 -18.30
CA LEU A 126 3.99 -3.93 -19.41
C LEU A 126 3.22 -3.15 -20.49
N GLN A 127 2.32 -2.25 -20.08
CA GLN A 127 1.60 -1.37 -21.01
C GLN A 127 2.56 -0.46 -21.79
N GLN A 128 3.65 -0.03 -21.17
CA GLN A 128 4.64 0.85 -21.80
C GLN A 128 5.57 0.08 -22.75
N GLN A 129 6.08 -1.09 -22.34
CA GLN A 129 7.08 -1.83 -23.11
C GLN A 129 6.50 -2.91 -24.02
N ARG A 130 5.25 -3.33 -23.77
CA ARG A 130 4.56 -4.42 -24.48
C ARG A 130 5.32 -5.76 -24.44
N SER A 131 6.26 -5.93 -23.46
CA SER A 131 7.08 -7.14 -23.27
C SER A 131 7.33 -7.41 -21.80
N LEU A 132 7.17 -8.66 -21.35
CA LEU A 132 7.46 -9.11 -19.99
C LEU A 132 8.94 -9.49 -19.78
N ARG A 133 9.66 -9.83 -20.87
CA ARG A 133 10.97 -10.49 -20.75
C ARG A 133 12.12 -9.55 -20.33
N ARG A 134 11.99 -8.23 -20.47
CA ARG A 134 13.05 -7.27 -20.17
C ARG A 134 12.47 -5.98 -19.60
N VAL A 135 11.79 -6.07 -18.45
CA VAL A 135 11.33 -4.88 -17.74
C VAL A 135 12.48 -4.35 -16.88
N PRO A 136 13.04 -3.16 -17.18
CA PRO A 136 14.10 -2.58 -16.36
C PRO A 136 13.58 -2.25 -14.97
N TYR A 137 14.39 -2.50 -13.96
CA TYR A 137 14.05 -2.15 -12.57
C TYR A 137 13.72 -0.66 -12.41
N ALA A 138 14.45 0.21 -13.10
CA ALA A 138 14.19 1.65 -13.12
C ALA A 138 12.74 2.00 -13.46
N LEU A 139 12.15 1.32 -14.44
CA LEU A 139 10.77 1.55 -14.85
C LEU A 139 9.76 1.10 -13.78
N LEU A 140 10.02 -0.04 -13.15
CA LEU A 140 9.19 -0.52 -12.02
C LEU A 140 9.27 0.44 -10.84
N PHE A 141 10.47 0.92 -10.54
CA PHE A 141 10.71 1.91 -9.50
C PHE A 141 9.91 3.19 -9.77
N ASP A 142 10.03 3.75 -10.97
CA ASP A 142 9.33 4.98 -11.36
C ASP A 142 7.81 4.82 -11.23
N HIS A 143 7.25 3.70 -11.70
CA HIS A 143 5.81 3.43 -11.58
C HIS A 143 5.38 3.22 -10.14
N ALA A 144 6.13 2.46 -9.34
CA ALA A 144 5.80 2.20 -7.93
C ALA A 144 5.77 3.51 -7.12
N TRP A 145 6.81 4.34 -7.23
CA TRP A 145 6.86 5.60 -6.50
C TRP A 145 5.84 6.63 -6.99
N ASN A 146 5.58 6.68 -8.30
CA ASN A 146 4.51 7.52 -8.83
C ASN A 146 3.13 7.08 -8.31
N ASN A 147 2.86 5.78 -8.26
CA ASN A 147 1.63 5.24 -7.70
C ASN A 147 1.50 5.56 -6.21
N ALA A 148 2.59 5.47 -5.44
CA ALA A 148 2.58 5.83 -4.02
C ALA A 148 2.19 7.30 -3.80
N VAL A 149 2.74 8.22 -4.62
CA VAL A 149 2.40 9.65 -4.54
C VAL A 149 0.97 9.91 -5.00
N VAL A 150 0.50 9.27 -6.08
CA VAL A 150 -0.90 9.38 -6.56
C VAL A 150 -1.87 8.90 -5.49
N LEU A 151 -1.61 7.75 -4.87
CA LEU A 151 -2.45 7.22 -3.79
C LEU A 151 -2.41 8.10 -2.55
N GLY A 152 -1.23 8.61 -2.17
CA GLY A 152 -1.09 9.56 -1.06
C GLY A 152 -1.89 10.84 -1.29
N PHE A 153 -1.85 11.39 -2.51
CA PHE A 153 -2.65 12.56 -2.88
C PHE A 153 -4.15 12.26 -2.85
N ALA A 154 -4.57 11.12 -3.38
CA ALA A 154 -5.99 10.72 -3.35
C ALA A 154 -6.48 10.53 -1.91
N LEU A 155 -5.69 9.91 -1.04
CA LEU A 155 -6.01 9.77 0.38
C LEU A 155 -6.14 11.12 1.07
N GLN A 156 -5.21 12.04 0.82
CA GLN A 156 -5.28 13.41 1.33
C GLN A 156 -6.54 14.14 0.85
N PHE A 157 -6.90 13.97 -0.43
CA PHE A 157 -8.12 14.55 -0.99
C PHE A 157 -9.38 14.02 -0.29
N VAL A 158 -9.46 12.71 -0.05
CA VAL A 158 -10.55 12.08 0.71
C VAL A 158 -10.61 12.63 2.14
N ALA A 159 -9.46 12.71 2.83
CA ALA A 159 -9.39 13.22 4.20
C ALA A 159 -9.88 14.67 4.30
N LEU A 160 -9.45 15.54 3.38
CA LEU A 160 -9.91 16.92 3.30
C LEU A 160 -11.39 17.02 2.95
N GLY A 161 -11.89 16.18 2.04
CA GLY A 161 -13.31 16.12 1.70
C GLY A 161 -14.17 15.79 2.93
N TRP A 162 -13.77 14.76 3.69
CA TRP A 162 -14.46 14.40 4.94
C TRP A 162 -14.34 15.48 6.01
N ALA A 163 -13.20 16.19 6.13
CA ALA A 163 -13.05 17.31 7.04
C ALA A 163 -14.03 18.43 6.69
N VAL A 164 -14.18 18.78 5.40
CA VAL A 164 -15.14 19.81 4.95
C VAL A 164 -16.59 19.39 5.23
N LEU A 165 -16.96 18.16 4.93
CA LEU A 165 -18.30 17.63 5.22
C LEU A 165 -18.58 17.61 6.72
N GLY A 166 -17.58 17.24 7.54
CA GLY A 166 -17.68 17.27 9.00
C GLY A 166 -17.85 18.69 9.56
N LEU A 167 -17.11 19.66 9.03
CA LEU A 167 -17.28 21.09 9.37
C LEU A 167 -18.68 21.57 8.98
N TRP A 168 -19.16 21.22 7.80
CA TRP A 168 -20.49 21.55 7.35
C TRP A 168 -21.56 21.01 8.31
N ALA A 169 -21.52 19.70 8.57
CA ALA A 169 -22.46 19.08 9.53
C ALA A 169 -22.40 19.74 10.91
N GLY A 170 -21.18 20.03 11.41
CA GLY A 170 -20.97 20.69 12.69
C GLY A 170 -21.56 22.11 12.76
N LEU A 171 -21.36 22.91 11.72
CA LEU A 171 -21.92 24.27 11.66
C LEU A 171 -23.46 24.26 11.69
N PHE A 172 -24.10 23.37 10.91
CA PHE A 172 -25.56 23.28 10.90
C PHE A 172 -26.12 22.66 12.19
N ALA A 173 -25.36 21.81 12.87
CA ALA A 173 -25.75 21.29 14.18
C ALA A 173 -25.82 22.41 15.25
N LEU A 174 -25.01 23.47 15.18
CA LEU A 174 -25.07 24.62 16.08
C LEU A 174 -26.40 25.36 15.99
N VAL A 175 -27.02 25.38 14.80
CA VAL A 175 -28.36 25.96 14.58
C VAL A 175 -29.46 24.92 14.67
N LYS A 176 -29.19 23.76 15.31
CA LYS A 176 -30.12 22.64 15.55
C LYS A 176 -30.66 21.94 14.29
N VAL A 177 -30.00 22.12 13.12
CA VAL A 177 -30.30 21.41 11.88
C VAL A 177 -29.43 20.15 11.82
N ARG A 178 -30.02 18.98 12.07
CA ARG A 178 -29.33 17.68 12.10
C ARG A 178 -29.30 16.97 10.73
N LEU A 179 -30.05 17.43 9.76
CA LEU A 179 -30.20 16.81 8.44
C LEU A 179 -28.86 16.44 7.81
N PHE A 180 -27.88 17.34 7.83
CA PHE A 180 -26.57 17.10 7.22
C PHE A 180 -25.73 16.09 8.02
N ALA A 181 -25.77 16.13 9.34
CA ALA A 181 -25.10 15.16 10.19
C ALA A 181 -25.66 13.75 9.93
N ASP A 182 -26.97 13.59 9.91
CA ASP A 182 -27.66 12.31 9.68
C ASP A 182 -27.39 11.78 8.25
N THR A 183 -27.38 12.67 7.25
CA THR A 183 -27.08 12.30 5.86
C THR A 183 -25.62 11.87 5.69
N PHE A 184 -24.67 12.65 6.23
CA PHE A 184 -23.23 12.39 6.03
C PHE A 184 -22.72 11.18 6.83
N THR A 185 -23.44 10.76 7.88
CA THR A 185 -23.15 9.54 8.64
C THR A 185 -23.90 8.32 8.12
N ALA A 186 -24.86 8.50 7.21
CA ALA A 186 -25.59 7.38 6.61
C ALA A 186 -24.61 6.46 5.84
N PRO A 187 -24.60 5.12 6.10
CA PRO A 187 -23.63 4.21 5.49
C PRO A 187 -23.57 4.30 3.97
N ALA A 188 -24.72 4.39 3.30
CA ALA A 188 -24.77 4.55 1.85
C ALA A 188 -24.02 5.78 1.36
N PHE A 189 -24.20 6.94 2.03
CA PHE A 189 -23.50 8.17 1.70
C PHE A 189 -22.00 8.03 1.94
N VAL A 190 -21.60 7.46 3.09
CA VAL A 190 -20.18 7.30 3.47
C VAL A 190 -19.44 6.50 2.40
N TYR A 191 -19.94 5.35 2.00
CA TYR A 191 -19.25 4.51 1.02
C TYR A 191 -19.22 5.14 -0.39
N MET A 192 -20.34 5.70 -0.85
CA MET A 192 -20.42 6.33 -2.18
C MET A 192 -19.57 7.61 -2.24
N ALA A 193 -19.65 8.49 -1.23
CA ALA A 193 -18.88 9.73 -1.19
C ALA A 193 -17.37 9.45 -1.09
N THR A 194 -16.95 8.46 -0.28
CA THR A 194 -15.55 8.04 -0.20
C THR A 194 -15.05 7.50 -1.54
N GLY A 195 -15.83 6.64 -2.21
CA GLY A 195 -15.49 6.13 -3.54
C GLY A 195 -15.35 7.26 -4.57
N LEU A 196 -16.31 8.17 -4.61
CA LEU A 196 -16.30 9.33 -5.50
C LEU A 196 -15.08 10.23 -5.25
N MET A 197 -14.83 10.59 -3.98
CA MET A 197 -13.67 11.41 -3.60
C MET A 197 -12.35 10.72 -3.93
N ALA A 198 -12.23 9.41 -3.71
CA ALA A 198 -11.04 8.66 -4.09
C ALA A 198 -10.80 8.69 -5.61
N GLY A 199 -11.85 8.47 -6.40
CA GLY A 199 -11.77 8.54 -7.88
C GLY A 199 -11.38 9.93 -8.38
N LEU A 200 -11.99 10.97 -7.85
CA LEU A 200 -11.65 12.37 -8.17
C LEU A 200 -10.21 12.70 -7.75
N GLY A 201 -9.78 12.26 -6.57
CA GLY A 201 -8.41 12.45 -6.08
C GLY A 201 -7.37 11.81 -7.00
N VAL A 202 -7.59 10.56 -7.44
CA VAL A 202 -6.71 9.90 -8.42
C VAL A 202 -6.74 10.62 -9.78
N LEU A 203 -7.92 11.03 -10.24
CA LEU A 203 -8.06 11.75 -11.51
C LEU A 203 -7.31 13.08 -11.49
N LEU A 204 -7.44 13.86 -10.42
CA LEU A 204 -6.73 15.12 -10.22
C LEU A 204 -5.21 14.89 -10.16
N ALA A 205 -4.75 13.91 -9.39
CA ALA A 205 -3.34 13.58 -9.29
C ALA A 205 -2.74 13.21 -10.65
N ARG A 206 -3.42 12.36 -11.42
CA ARG A 206 -2.98 11.95 -12.75
C ARG A 206 -3.04 13.08 -13.80
N GLY A 207 -3.93 14.05 -13.62
CA GLY A 207 -4.05 15.24 -14.46
C GLY A 207 -2.99 16.31 -14.20
N GLN A 208 -2.23 16.21 -13.11
CA GLN A 208 -1.26 17.23 -12.65
C GLN A 208 0.16 16.66 -12.50
N PRO A 209 0.85 16.35 -13.60
CA PRO A 209 2.16 15.67 -13.53
C PRO A 209 3.27 16.52 -12.90
N ARG A 210 3.20 17.86 -12.99
CA ARG A 210 4.23 18.75 -12.42
C ARG A 210 4.21 18.78 -10.89
N PRO A 211 3.08 19.09 -10.20
CA PRO A 211 3.00 19.02 -8.76
C PRO A 211 3.35 17.64 -8.22
N LEU A 212 2.89 16.58 -8.89
CA LEU A 212 3.16 15.21 -8.47
C LEU A 212 4.67 14.89 -8.47
N ARG A 213 5.41 15.34 -9.49
CA ARG A 213 6.88 15.21 -9.54
C ARG A 213 7.58 15.96 -8.42
N LEU A 214 7.12 17.17 -8.10
CA LEU A 214 7.67 17.94 -6.97
C LEU A 214 7.43 17.22 -5.64
N MET A 215 6.22 16.71 -5.42
CA MET A 215 5.91 15.91 -4.23
C MET A 215 6.80 14.67 -4.15
N LEU A 216 6.97 13.93 -5.25
CA LEU A 216 7.86 12.78 -5.30
C LEU A 216 9.31 13.15 -4.96
N GLN A 217 9.83 14.24 -5.52
CA GLN A 217 11.17 14.72 -5.22
C GLN A 217 11.36 15.10 -3.75
N LEU A 218 10.36 15.75 -3.14
CA LEU A 218 10.38 16.08 -1.72
C LEU A 218 10.39 14.82 -0.86
N VAL A 219 9.54 13.85 -1.15
CA VAL A 219 9.48 12.57 -0.42
C VAL A 219 10.81 11.82 -0.53
N LEU A 220 11.36 11.69 -1.73
CA LEU A 220 12.67 11.03 -1.93
C LEU A 220 13.82 11.79 -1.23
N THR A 221 13.74 13.12 -1.17
CA THR A 221 14.70 13.94 -0.43
C THR A 221 14.63 13.70 1.07
N LEU A 222 13.42 13.60 1.64
CA LEU A 222 13.24 13.26 3.05
C LEU A 222 13.83 11.88 3.38
N TYR A 223 13.57 10.86 2.58
CA TYR A 223 14.19 9.54 2.77
C TYR A 223 15.72 9.60 2.70
N ARG A 224 16.25 10.40 1.79
CA ARG A 224 17.70 10.63 1.68
C ARG A 224 18.29 11.26 2.93
N LEU A 225 17.60 12.22 3.55
CA LEU A 225 18.06 12.85 4.79
C LEU A 225 17.94 11.92 5.99
N LEU A 226 16.88 11.10 6.05
CA LEU A 226 16.58 10.23 7.18
C LEU A 226 17.33 8.89 7.15
N LEU A 227 17.79 8.42 5.98
CA LEU A 227 18.49 7.13 5.87
C LEU A 227 19.73 7.02 6.76
N PRO A 228 20.63 8.01 6.83
CA PRO A 228 21.80 7.94 7.73
C PRO A 228 21.41 7.88 9.22
N LEU A 229 20.34 8.59 9.60
CA LEU A 229 19.81 8.54 10.96
C LEU A 229 19.28 7.15 11.30
N LEU A 230 18.50 6.56 10.40
CA LEU A 230 17.98 5.20 10.59
C LEU A 230 19.14 4.19 10.64
N ALA A 231 20.15 4.32 9.78
CA ALA A 231 21.35 3.49 9.80
C ALA A 231 22.10 3.60 11.12
N LEU A 232 22.24 4.81 11.68
CA LEU A 232 22.85 5.04 12.99
C LEU A 232 22.07 4.32 14.09
N VAL A 233 20.75 4.43 14.09
CA VAL A 233 19.89 3.75 15.07
C VAL A 233 20.09 2.23 15.00
N VAL A 234 20.13 1.64 13.81
CA VAL A 234 20.33 0.21 13.61
C VAL A 234 21.71 -0.24 14.13
N VAL A 235 22.77 0.49 13.76
CA VAL A 235 24.13 0.15 14.18
C VAL A 235 24.28 0.26 15.70
N LEU A 236 23.80 1.35 16.31
CA LEU A 236 23.83 1.53 17.77
C LEU A 236 23.00 0.46 18.47
N PHE A 237 21.80 0.17 18.00
CA PHE A 237 20.95 -0.86 18.60
C PHE A 237 21.67 -2.21 18.66
N VAL A 238 22.24 -2.67 17.53
CA VAL A 238 22.99 -3.94 17.49
C VAL A 238 24.27 -3.89 18.32
N ALA A 239 24.98 -2.74 18.33
CA ALA A 239 26.18 -2.57 19.14
C ALA A 239 25.91 -2.62 20.65
N PHE A 240 24.74 -2.20 21.11
CA PHE A 240 24.34 -2.27 22.53
C PHE A 240 23.85 -3.65 22.96
N LEU A 241 23.40 -4.53 22.05
CA LEU A 241 22.88 -5.86 22.41
C LEU A 241 23.84 -6.73 23.24
N PRO A 242 25.17 -6.78 22.99
CA PRO A 242 26.09 -7.54 23.82
C PRO A 242 26.18 -7.07 25.27
N PHE A 243 25.92 -5.77 25.51
CA PHE A 243 25.98 -5.17 26.85
C PHE A 243 24.68 -5.30 27.63
N THR A 244 23.54 -5.19 26.96
CA THR A 244 22.20 -5.25 27.57
C THR A 244 21.62 -6.65 27.61
N GLY A 245 22.16 -7.56 26.80
CA GLY A 245 21.58 -8.86 26.54
C GLY A 245 20.30 -8.78 25.71
N VAL A 246 19.78 -9.91 25.29
CA VAL A 246 18.56 -10.02 24.50
C VAL A 246 17.29 -10.22 25.35
N GLN A 247 17.43 -10.43 26.66
CA GLN A 247 16.32 -10.70 27.59
C GLN A 247 15.27 -9.57 27.60
N PRO A 248 15.63 -8.28 27.71
CA PRO A 248 14.67 -7.17 27.73
C PRO A 248 13.80 -7.08 26.45
N LEU A 249 14.33 -7.53 25.31
CA LEU A 249 13.57 -7.58 24.04
C LEU A 249 12.36 -8.52 24.12
N TRP A 250 12.53 -9.65 24.84
CA TRP A 250 11.48 -10.67 24.95
C TRP A 250 10.38 -10.28 25.95
N GLU A 251 10.73 -9.51 26.96
CA GLU A 251 9.79 -9.03 27.99
C GLU A 251 8.77 -8.01 27.42
N THR A 252 9.18 -7.18 26.46
CA THR A 252 8.34 -6.12 25.88
C THR A 252 7.16 -6.64 25.05
N ARG A 253 7.14 -7.91 24.67
CA ARG A 253 6.15 -8.52 23.74
C ARG A 253 5.99 -7.83 22.38
N LYS A 254 6.74 -6.74 22.10
CA LYS A 254 6.69 -5.93 20.88
C LYS A 254 7.94 -6.03 20.01
N ALA A 255 8.92 -6.89 20.40
CA ALA A 255 10.20 -6.98 19.68
C ALA A 255 10.04 -7.35 18.21
N ALA A 256 9.27 -8.40 17.87
CA ALA A 256 9.09 -8.82 16.48
C ALA A 256 8.52 -7.72 15.58
N PRO A 257 7.36 -7.09 15.87
CA PRO A 257 6.81 -6.04 15.00
C PRO A 257 7.71 -4.80 14.91
N LEU A 258 8.46 -4.44 15.98
CA LEU A 258 9.41 -3.33 15.93
C LEU A 258 10.60 -3.65 15.01
N LEU A 259 11.22 -4.82 15.16
CA LEU A 259 12.35 -5.23 14.34
C LEU A 259 11.96 -5.36 12.86
N MET A 260 10.79 -5.95 12.57
CA MET A 260 10.26 -6.00 11.21
C MET A 260 9.96 -4.60 10.65
N GLY A 261 9.40 -3.71 11.45
CA GLY A 261 9.17 -2.31 11.07
C GLY A 261 10.46 -1.59 10.69
N VAL A 262 11.52 -1.77 11.48
CA VAL A 262 12.86 -1.20 11.20
C VAL A 262 13.44 -1.78 9.91
N LEU A 263 13.35 -3.10 9.70
CA LEU A 263 13.81 -3.76 8.47
C LEU A 263 13.08 -3.22 7.24
N LEU A 264 11.75 -3.14 7.32
CA LEU A 264 10.94 -2.61 6.23
C LEU A 264 11.27 -1.13 5.93
N CYS A 265 11.40 -0.30 6.98
CA CYS A 265 11.82 1.09 6.82
C CYS A 265 13.20 1.20 6.16
N LEU A 266 14.17 0.38 6.57
CA LEU A 266 15.51 0.39 6.01
C LEU A 266 15.49 0.01 4.52
N LEU A 267 14.74 -1.04 4.15
CA LEU A 267 14.53 -1.44 2.75
C LEU A 267 13.91 -0.33 1.91
N VAL A 268 12.83 0.29 2.40
CA VAL A 268 12.15 1.38 1.70
C VAL A 268 13.08 2.59 1.53
N PHE A 269 13.80 2.98 2.58
CA PHE A 269 14.69 4.15 2.55
C PHE A 269 15.88 3.91 1.62
N VAL A 270 16.50 2.74 1.66
CA VAL A 270 17.59 2.37 0.75
C VAL A 270 17.08 2.35 -0.69
N ASN A 271 15.92 1.73 -0.95
CA ASN A 271 15.31 1.73 -2.27
C ASN A 271 15.05 3.17 -2.78
N ALA A 272 14.50 4.05 -1.93
CA ALA A 272 14.22 5.45 -2.26
C ALA A 272 15.49 6.23 -2.62
N VAL A 273 16.60 5.97 -1.92
CA VAL A 273 17.87 6.72 -2.10
C VAL A 273 18.64 6.22 -3.30
N TYR A 274 18.82 4.92 -3.44
CA TYR A 274 19.57 4.32 -4.54
C TYR A 274 18.76 4.21 -5.83
N GLN A 275 17.44 4.40 -5.75
CA GLN A 275 16.52 4.45 -6.88
C GLN A 275 16.67 3.21 -7.78
N ASP A 276 17.00 3.46 -9.06
CA ASP A 276 17.10 2.42 -10.08
C ASP A 276 18.48 1.72 -10.13
N GLY A 277 19.36 1.98 -9.14
CA GLY A 277 20.74 1.47 -9.15
C GLY A 277 21.65 2.12 -10.20
N SER A 278 21.13 3.05 -11.01
CA SER A 278 21.91 3.75 -12.06
C SER A 278 22.82 4.83 -11.49
N ARG A 279 22.68 5.23 -10.24
CA ARG A 279 23.58 6.17 -9.58
C ARG A 279 24.86 5.46 -9.18
N GLN A 280 25.91 5.69 -9.94
CA GLN A 280 27.24 5.12 -9.70
C GLN A 280 27.88 5.58 -8.38
N ALA A 281 27.40 6.66 -7.77
CA ALA A 281 27.90 7.15 -6.48
C ALA A 281 26.74 7.45 -5.53
N ALA A 282 26.79 6.88 -4.32
CA ALA A 282 25.88 7.25 -3.24
C ALA A 282 26.03 8.76 -2.93
N PRO A 283 24.93 9.48 -2.70
CA PRO A 283 24.96 10.93 -2.48
C PRO A 283 25.51 11.34 -1.10
N TYR A 284 26.32 10.49 -0.49
CA TYR A 284 26.84 10.68 0.87
C TYR A 284 28.36 10.69 0.93
N PRO A 285 28.98 11.42 1.89
CA PRO A 285 30.38 11.32 2.22
C PRO A 285 30.76 9.90 2.68
N ALA A 286 32.02 9.54 2.60
CA ALA A 286 32.53 8.19 2.85
C ALA A 286 32.09 7.62 4.21
N ALA A 287 32.12 8.43 5.28
CA ALA A 287 31.69 8.02 6.61
C ALA A 287 30.22 7.58 6.68
N LEU A 288 29.31 8.36 6.06
CA LEU A 288 27.88 8.00 6.03
C LEU A 288 27.63 6.79 5.13
N ARG A 289 28.37 6.63 4.04
CA ARG A 289 28.30 5.42 3.21
C ARG A 289 28.71 4.17 3.99
N ALA A 290 29.80 4.26 4.77
CA ALA A 290 30.24 3.15 5.62
C ALA A 290 29.19 2.81 6.69
N LEU A 291 28.58 3.82 7.31
CA LEU A 291 27.51 3.64 8.28
C LEU A 291 26.29 2.93 7.68
N ILE A 292 25.83 3.35 6.49
CA ILE A 292 24.71 2.73 5.78
C ILE A 292 25.08 1.30 5.38
N ALA A 293 26.29 1.05 4.87
CA ALA A 293 26.76 -0.28 4.54
C ALA A 293 26.79 -1.21 5.77
N ALA A 294 27.25 -0.70 6.91
CA ALA A 294 27.21 -1.44 8.18
C ALA A 294 25.77 -1.78 8.59
N ALA A 295 24.84 -0.83 8.53
CA ALA A 295 23.44 -1.08 8.83
C ALA A 295 22.82 -2.15 7.91
N LEU A 296 23.16 -2.13 6.61
CA LEU A 296 22.71 -3.14 5.65
C LEU A 296 23.31 -4.54 5.96
N ALA A 297 24.59 -4.58 6.32
CA ALA A 297 25.25 -5.83 6.74
C ALA A 297 24.63 -6.43 8.03
N LEU A 298 24.01 -5.59 8.87
CA LEU A 298 23.33 -6.01 10.10
C LEU A 298 21.86 -6.42 9.88
N MET A 299 21.28 -6.22 8.69
CA MET A 299 19.89 -6.63 8.40
C MET A 299 19.64 -8.13 8.69
N PRO A 300 20.51 -9.09 8.31
CA PRO A 300 20.30 -10.49 8.64
C PRO A 300 20.26 -10.75 10.16
N VAL A 301 21.01 -9.99 10.95
CA VAL A 301 20.99 -10.09 12.41
C VAL A 301 19.63 -9.64 12.96
N LEU A 302 19.11 -8.52 12.49
CA LEU A 302 17.78 -8.04 12.87
C LEU A 302 16.67 -9.00 12.44
N ALA A 303 16.77 -9.59 11.24
CA ALA A 303 15.84 -10.59 10.74
C ALA A 303 15.88 -11.86 11.61
N ALA A 304 17.08 -12.34 11.95
CA ALA A 304 17.26 -13.48 12.84
C ALA A 304 16.65 -13.23 14.24
N LEU A 305 16.85 -12.04 14.81
CA LEU A 305 16.23 -11.64 16.09
C LEU A 305 14.71 -11.56 15.98
N ALA A 306 14.16 -11.03 14.88
CA ALA A 306 12.73 -11.00 14.65
C ALA A 306 12.13 -12.40 14.55
N LEU A 307 12.76 -13.29 13.77
CA LEU A 307 12.37 -14.70 13.64
C LEU A 307 12.46 -15.44 14.99
N TRP A 308 13.53 -15.20 15.76
CA TRP A 308 13.68 -15.77 17.09
C TRP A 308 12.55 -15.32 18.03
N ALA A 309 12.21 -14.02 18.01
CA ALA A 309 11.09 -13.48 18.78
C ALA A 309 9.76 -14.17 18.42
N VAL A 310 9.53 -14.44 17.13
CA VAL A 310 8.34 -15.18 16.67
C VAL A 310 8.40 -16.64 17.12
N ALA A 311 9.55 -17.31 16.99
CA ALA A 311 9.72 -18.71 17.38
C ALA A 311 9.46 -18.93 18.88
N LEU A 312 9.95 -18.03 19.75
CA LEU A 312 9.66 -18.09 21.19
C LEU A 312 8.16 -18.03 21.48
N ARG A 313 7.43 -17.17 20.77
CA ARG A 313 5.98 -17.05 20.94
C ARG A 313 5.22 -18.24 20.37
N VAL A 314 5.69 -18.81 19.27
CA VAL A 314 5.10 -20.03 18.71
C VAL A 314 5.21 -21.19 19.70
N ARG A 315 6.37 -21.33 20.38
CA ARG A 315 6.57 -22.36 21.42
C ARG A 315 5.65 -22.18 22.61
N GLN A 316 5.33 -20.92 23.00
CA GLN A 316 4.50 -20.63 24.18
C GLN A 316 2.99 -20.80 23.93
N TYR A 317 2.52 -20.48 22.72
CA TYR A 317 1.08 -20.32 22.45
C TYR A 317 0.58 -21.05 21.19
N GLY A 318 1.41 -21.86 20.52
CA GLY A 318 1.07 -22.54 19.27
C GLY A 318 1.20 -21.66 18.03
N TRP A 319 0.64 -22.11 16.91
CA TRP A 319 0.67 -21.43 15.60
C TRP A 319 -0.66 -20.70 15.27
N PRO A 320 -0.94 -19.50 15.78
CA PRO A 320 -2.02 -18.67 15.27
C PRO A 320 -1.60 -17.99 13.95
N HIS A 321 -2.56 -17.61 13.14
CA HIS A 321 -2.39 -17.03 11.81
C HIS A 321 -1.47 -15.81 11.75
N ASP A 322 -1.51 -14.94 12.79
CA ASP A 322 -0.67 -13.74 12.89
C ASP A 322 0.83 -14.03 12.87
N ARG A 323 1.23 -15.24 13.25
CA ARG A 323 2.63 -15.65 13.35
C ARG A 323 3.15 -16.24 12.05
N LEU A 324 2.29 -16.90 11.26
CA LEU A 324 2.63 -17.30 9.90
C LEU A 324 2.98 -16.07 9.05
N TRP A 325 2.21 -14.99 9.21
CA TRP A 325 2.49 -13.71 8.57
C TRP A 325 3.81 -13.10 9.03
N ALA A 326 4.08 -13.12 10.33
CA ALA A 326 5.33 -12.61 10.88
C ALA A 326 6.55 -13.35 10.32
N VAL A 327 6.48 -14.66 10.16
CA VAL A 327 7.54 -15.46 9.53
C VAL A 327 7.69 -15.12 8.04
N ALA A 328 6.58 -14.99 7.32
CA ALA A 328 6.60 -14.65 5.90
C ALA A 328 7.17 -13.24 5.58
N ILE A 329 7.06 -12.29 6.54
CA ILE A 329 7.60 -10.93 6.38
C ILE A 329 9.09 -10.86 6.78
N ALA A 330 9.52 -11.70 7.72
CA ALA A 330 10.88 -11.67 8.28
C ALA A 330 11.89 -12.52 7.49
N GLY A 331 11.42 -13.51 6.72
CA GLY A 331 12.23 -14.39 5.86
C GLY A 331 12.33 -13.86 4.45
#